data_0c01bb94ef41deb5fa70526b1a38e88d
#
_entry.id   0c01bb94ef41deb5fa70526b1a38e88d
#
_cell.length_a   1.000
_cell.length_b   1.000
_cell.length_c   1.000
_cell.angle_alpha   90.00
_cell.angle_beta   90.00
_cell.angle_gamma   90.00
#
_symmetry.space_group_name_H-M   'P 1'
#
loop_
_entity.id
_entity.type
_entity.pdbx_description
1 polymer ?
#
loop_
_entity_poly.entity_id
_entity_poly.type
_entity_poly.pdbx_seq_one_letter_code
_entity_poly.pdbx_strand_id
1 'polypeptide(L)'
;DQIQRYARHIVLPEVGGVGQEKLLEASVLVVGAGGLGAPMLQYLAAAGIGRIGVIDDDTVDLSNLQRQIIHRTQDIGVSKAESAARMIRDLNPEVRVDLYKERITAANALDGIQPYAIVADGTDNFATRYLLNDACHLAGKTLVSGALLRFEGQLSVFKSHEGEGHPCYRCLFPEPPAPGSVPSCSE
;
A
#
# COMPACT_ATOMS: atom_id res chain seq x y z
N ASP A 1 -16.33 -3.22 20.35
CA ASP A 1 -17.49 -3.02 19.54
C ASP A 1 -17.29 -3.18 18.04
N GLN A 2 -16.56 -4.24 17.68
CA GLN A 2 -16.29 -4.59 16.27
C GLN A 2 -17.58 -4.84 15.49
N ILE A 3 -18.57 -5.53 16.08
CA ILE A 3 -19.87 -5.78 15.43
C ILE A 3 -20.54 -4.45 15.04
N GLN A 4 -20.51 -3.45 15.89
CA GLN A 4 -21.08 -2.13 15.61
C GLN A 4 -20.25 -1.37 14.54
N ARG A 5 -18.93 -1.43 14.63
CA ARG A 5 -18.01 -0.79 13.67
C ARG A 5 -18.20 -1.34 12.26
N TYR A 6 -18.28 -2.67 12.13
CA TYR A 6 -18.35 -3.35 10.85
C TYR A 6 -19.76 -3.82 10.46
N ALA A 7 -20.81 -3.31 11.13
CA ALA A 7 -22.19 -3.74 10.89
C ALA A 7 -22.61 -3.68 9.42
N ARG A 8 -22.13 -2.66 8.67
CA ARG A 8 -22.43 -2.50 7.24
C ARG A 8 -21.75 -3.55 6.36
N HIS A 9 -20.59 -4.06 6.76
CA HIS A 9 -19.93 -5.18 6.08
C HIS A 9 -20.64 -6.51 6.42
N ILE A 10 -21.01 -6.69 7.67
CA ILE A 10 -21.61 -7.94 8.17
C ILE A 10 -22.97 -8.21 7.51
N VAL A 11 -23.74 -7.17 7.19
CA VAL A 11 -25.05 -7.32 6.53
C VAL A 11 -24.97 -7.53 5.02
N LEU A 12 -23.81 -7.33 4.39
CA LEU A 12 -23.59 -7.61 2.96
C LEU A 12 -23.39 -9.11 2.75
N PRO A 13 -24.21 -9.81 1.92
CA PRO A 13 -24.06 -11.24 1.70
C PRO A 13 -22.67 -11.64 1.19
N GLU A 14 -22.03 -10.77 0.40
CA GLU A 14 -20.70 -10.98 -0.20
C GLU A 14 -19.57 -10.91 0.82
N VAL A 15 -19.78 -10.28 1.97
CA VAL A 15 -18.78 -10.13 3.04
C VAL A 15 -19.20 -10.98 4.25
N GLY A 16 -20.31 -10.63 4.87
CA GLY A 16 -20.81 -11.30 6.06
C GLY A 16 -19.86 -11.25 7.27
N GLY A 17 -20.18 -11.98 8.32
CA GLY A 17 -19.30 -12.12 9.48
C GLY A 17 -17.97 -12.81 9.14
N VAL A 18 -18.03 -13.86 8.34
CA VAL A 18 -16.85 -14.65 7.91
C VAL A 18 -15.88 -13.80 7.08
N GLY A 19 -16.41 -12.96 6.17
CA GLY A 19 -15.57 -12.04 5.39
C GLY A 19 -14.91 -10.99 6.28
N GLN A 20 -15.63 -10.46 7.27
CA GLN A 20 -15.06 -9.50 8.22
C GLN A 20 -13.98 -10.14 9.12
N GLU A 21 -14.13 -11.36 9.54
CA GLU A 21 -13.08 -12.11 10.26
C GLU A 21 -11.82 -12.24 9.42
N LYS A 22 -11.94 -12.58 8.14
CA LYS A 22 -10.79 -12.62 7.21
C LYS A 22 -10.10 -11.27 7.07
N LEU A 23 -10.84 -10.16 7.06
CA LEU A 23 -10.25 -8.82 7.04
C LEU A 23 -9.48 -8.53 8.33
N LEU A 24 -10.02 -8.89 9.48
CA LEU A 24 -9.37 -8.72 10.79
C LEU A 24 -8.10 -9.57 10.94
N GLU A 25 -8.02 -10.71 10.28
CA GLU A 25 -6.83 -11.58 10.27
C GLU A 25 -5.81 -11.18 9.20
N ALA A 26 -6.22 -10.38 8.22
CA ALA A 26 -5.37 -10.00 7.10
C ALA A 26 -4.22 -9.08 7.51
N SER A 27 -3.12 -9.18 6.77
CA SER A 27 -1.95 -8.31 6.92
C SER A 27 -1.54 -7.74 5.56
N VAL A 28 -1.40 -6.41 5.49
CA VAL A 28 -1.05 -5.68 4.26
C VAL A 28 0.13 -4.76 4.53
N LEU A 29 1.18 -4.84 3.71
CA LEU A 29 2.23 -3.83 3.64
C LEU A 29 1.86 -2.82 2.56
N VAL A 30 1.76 -1.56 2.92
CA VAL A 30 1.60 -0.46 1.97
C VAL A 30 2.94 0.24 1.80
N VAL A 31 3.45 0.23 0.58
CA VAL A 31 4.70 0.90 0.20
C VAL A 31 4.37 2.24 -0.45
N GLY A 32 4.75 3.31 0.21
CA GLY A 32 4.40 4.69 -0.13
C GLY A 32 3.13 5.17 0.56
N ALA A 33 3.22 6.25 1.34
CA ALA A 33 2.11 6.98 1.97
C ALA A 33 1.79 8.28 1.22
N GLY A 34 2.01 8.27 -0.10
CA GLY A 34 1.76 9.39 -1.01
C GLY A 34 0.32 9.45 -1.52
N GLY A 35 0.13 9.95 -2.76
CA GLY A 35 -1.20 10.16 -3.35
C GLY A 35 -2.04 8.91 -3.51
N LEU A 36 -1.44 7.76 -3.84
CA LEU A 36 -2.12 6.47 -3.92
C LEU A 36 -2.20 5.76 -2.57
N GLY A 37 -1.10 5.81 -1.79
CA GLY A 37 -1.06 5.18 -0.47
C GLY A 37 -2.01 5.83 0.53
N ALA A 38 -2.21 7.15 0.47
CA ALA A 38 -3.07 7.88 1.38
C ALA A 38 -4.53 7.34 1.44
N PRO A 39 -5.29 7.31 0.33
CA PRO A 39 -6.63 6.75 0.35
C PRO A 39 -6.64 5.25 0.64
N MET A 40 -5.65 4.50 0.13
CA MET A 40 -5.52 3.07 0.39
C MET A 40 -5.41 2.77 1.88
N LEU A 41 -4.51 3.44 2.60
CA LEU A 41 -4.32 3.28 4.04
C LEU A 41 -5.59 3.62 4.84
N GLN A 42 -6.32 4.67 4.44
CA GLN A 42 -7.57 5.04 5.08
C GLN A 42 -8.63 3.95 4.92
N TYR A 43 -8.85 3.46 3.70
CA TYR A 43 -9.88 2.45 3.46
C TYR A 43 -9.53 1.08 4.04
N LEU A 44 -8.26 0.68 4.02
CA LEU A 44 -7.80 -0.55 4.67
C LEU A 44 -8.02 -0.48 6.20
N ALA A 45 -7.71 0.65 6.83
CA ALA A 45 -7.94 0.87 8.25
C ALA A 45 -9.44 0.89 8.59
N ALA A 46 -10.25 1.59 7.79
CA ALA A 46 -11.70 1.64 7.98
C ALA A 46 -12.35 0.26 7.79
N ALA A 47 -11.87 -0.53 6.83
CA ALA A 47 -12.34 -1.89 6.57
C ALA A 47 -11.96 -2.89 7.68
N GLY A 48 -11.00 -2.54 8.55
CA GLY A 48 -10.59 -3.38 9.67
C GLY A 48 -9.55 -4.42 9.26
N ILE A 49 -8.61 -4.08 8.37
CA ILE A 49 -7.43 -4.93 8.16
C ILE A 49 -6.65 -5.01 9.47
N GLY A 50 -6.48 -6.23 10.00
CA GLY A 50 -5.95 -6.41 11.36
C GLY A 50 -4.51 -5.93 11.54
N ARG A 51 -3.68 -6.00 10.48
CA ARG A 51 -2.29 -5.53 10.50
C ARG A 51 -1.93 -4.75 9.25
N ILE A 52 -1.48 -3.52 9.40
CA ILE A 52 -1.03 -2.65 8.31
C ILE A 52 0.42 -2.24 8.56
N GLY A 53 1.32 -2.60 7.63
CA GLY A 53 2.66 -2.03 7.56
C GLY A 53 2.63 -0.78 6.68
N VAL A 54 3.32 0.27 7.12
CA VAL A 54 3.50 1.50 6.36
C VAL A 54 4.99 1.76 6.20
N ILE A 55 5.47 1.77 4.96
CA ILE A 55 6.87 2.09 4.64
C ILE A 55 6.93 3.33 3.75
N ASP A 56 7.61 4.37 4.21
CA ASP A 56 7.83 5.63 3.50
C ASP A 56 9.00 6.38 4.15
N ASP A 57 9.95 6.87 3.36
CA ASP A 57 11.15 7.58 3.82
C ASP A 57 11.00 9.10 3.77
N ASP A 58 9.92 9.63 3.21
CA ASP A 58 9.69 11.06 3.04
C ASP A 58 9.09 11.74 4.28
N THR A 59 9.12 13.06 4.26
CA THR A 59 8.38 13.95 5.17
C THR A 59 7.19 14.61 4.45
N VAL A 60 6.19 15.00 5.23
CA VAL A 60 5.02 15.73 4.73
C VAL A 60 5.43 17.13 4.31
N ASP A 61 5.08 17.52 3.09
CA ASP A 61 5.25 18.86 2.54
C ASP A 61 3.89 19.49 2.24
N LEU A 62 3.82 20.83 2.29
CA LEU A 62 2.59 21.58 1.99
C LEU A 62 2.03 21.24 0.59
N SER A 63 2.90 21.06 -0.39
CA SER A 63 2.54 20.68 -1.77
C SER A 63 1.94 19.27 -1.88
N ASN A 64 2.03 18.45 -0.85
CA ASN A 64 1.45 17.12 -0.82
C ASN A 64 -0.03 17.12 -0.45
N LEU A 65 -0.49 18.08 0.37
CA LEU A 65 -1.78 18.05 1.06
C LEU A 65 -2.99 18.08 0.13
N GLN A 66 -2.84 18.59 -1.10
CA GLN A 66 -3.94 18.62 -2.07
C GLN A 66 -4.35 17.23 -2.60
N ARG A 67 -3.51 16.18 -2.42
CA ARG A 67 -3.79 14.80 -2.88
C ARG A 67 -3.47 13.72 -1.85
N GLN A 68 -2.60 13.98 -0.88
CA GLN A 68 -2.21 13.03 0.16
C GLN A 68 -3.07 13.24 1.41
N ILE A 69 -4.35 12.91 1.29
CA ILE A 69 -5.43 13.25 2.24
C ILE A 69 -5.29 12.59 3.64
N ILE A 70 -4.35 11.69 3.80
CA ILE A 70 -4.03 11.07 5.10
C ILE A 70 -3.25 12.01 6.01
N HIS A 71 -2.57 13.00 5.43
CA HIS A 71 -1.75 13.99 6.16
C HIS A 71 -2.53 15.27 6.40
N ARG A 72 -2.13 16.02 7.43
CA ARG A 72 -2.76 17.28 7.86
C ARG A 72 -1.73 18.41 7.81
N THR A 73 -2.18 19.68 7.81
CA THR A 73 -1.30 20.84 7.84
C THR A 73 -0.34 20.83 9.05
N GLN A 74 -0.80 20.36 10.19
CA GLN A 74 0.05 20.21 11.39
C GLN A 74 1.13 19.15 11.27
N ASP A 75 1.08 18.29 10.25
CA ASP A 75 2.04 17.21 10.01
C ASP A 75 3.19 17.65 9.09
N ILE A 76 3.20 18.89 8.60
CA ILE A 76 4.28 19.40 7.75
C ILE A 76 5.63 19.25 8.46
N GLY A 77 6.59 18.60 7.78
CA GLY A 77 7.90 18.26 8.32
C GLY A 77 7.97 16.95 9.12
N VAL A 78 6.82 16.32 9.42
CA VAL A 78 6.75 15.01 10.08
C VAL A 78 6.94 13.90 9.03
N SER A 79 7.51 12.74 9.41
CA SER A 79 7.57 11.57 8.54
C SER A 79 6.18 11.19 8.03
N LYS A 80 6.05 10.93 6.71
CA LYS A 80 4.79 10.48 6.11
C LYS A 80 4.29 9.19 6.73
N ALA A 81 5.18 8.22 6.96
CA ALA A 81 4.83 6.97 7.62
C ALA A 81 4.28 7.21 9.04
N GLU A 82 4.86 8.13 9.80
CA GLU A 82 4.40 8.47 11.16
C GLU A 82 3.05 9.18 11.15
N SER A 83 2.86 10.16 10.27
CA SER A 83 1.59 10.85 10.07
C SER A 83 0.48 9.87 9.69
N ALA A 84 0.76 8.97 8.74
CA ALA A 84 -0.16 7.92 8.32
C ALA A 84 -0.52 6.97 9.47
N ALA A 85 0.46 6.50 10.24
CA ALA A 85 0.22 5.60 11.36
C ALA A 85 -0.64 6.25 12.45
N ARG A 86 -0.48 7.56 12.69
CA ARG A 86 -1.32 8.32 13.62
C ARG A 86 -2.76 8.36 13.15
N MET A 87 -2.98 8.71 11.87
CA MET A 87 -4.32 8.75 11.29
C MET A 87 -5.02 7.39 11.33
N ILE A 88 -4.31 6.30 11.03
CA ILE A 88 -4.86 4.94 11.12
C ILE A 88 -5.35 4.64 12.54
N ARG A 89 -4.53 4.95 13.56
CA ARG A 89 -4.91 4.74 14.97
C ARG A 89 -6.09 5.61 15.42
N ASP A 90 -6.15 6.85 14.92
CA ASP A 90 -7.27 7.76 15.20
C ASP A 90 -8.57 7.24 14.57
N LEU A 91 -8.51 6.68 13.36
CA LEU A 91 -9.65 6.14 12.64
C LEU A 91 -10.10 4.79 13.22
N ASN A 92 -9.14 3.89 13.45
CA ASN A 92 -9.42 2.54 13.93
C ASN A 92 -8.30 2.04 14.87
N PRO A 93 -8.46 2.22 16.18
CA PRO A 93 -7.45 1.86 17.17
C PRO A 93 -7.20 0.34 17.30
N GLU A 94 -8.08 -0.50 16.72
CA GLU A 94 -7.91 -1.96 16.74
C GLU A 94 -6.92 -2.45 15.69
N VAL A 95 -6.59 -1.63 14.68
CA VAL A 95 -5.61 -1.97 13.65
C VAL A 95 -4.20 -1.91 14.22
N ARG A 96 -3.47 -3.01 14.12
CA ARG A 96 -2.05 -3.03 14.41
C ARG A 96 -1.27 -2.33 13.29
N VAL A 97 -0.52 -1.29 13.62
CA VAL A 97 0.30 -0.55 12.65
C VAL A 97 1.78 -0.77 12.93
N ASP A 98 2.47 -1.34 11.94
CA ASP A 98 3.93 -1.43 11.93
C ASP A 98 4.48 -0.27 11.07
N LEU A 99 5.44 0.46 11.60
CA LEU A 99 5.95 1.70 11.02
C LEU A 99 7.40 1.54 10.57
N TYR A 100 7.68 1.84 9.31
CA TYR A 100 9.01 1.81 8.72
C TYR A 100 9.32 3.19 8.10
N LYS A 101 10.21 3.95 8.75
CA LYS A 101 10.67 5.27 8.28
C LYS A 101 11.92 5.10 7.42
N GLU A 102 11.83 4.31 6.38
CA GLU A 102 12.94 3.95 5.52
C GLU A 102 12.47 3.70 4.11
N ARG A 103 13.38 3.77 3.17
CA ARG A 103 13.13 3.37 1.78
C ARG A 103 13.24 1.85 1.64
N ILE A 104 12.32 1.27 0.87
CA ILE A 104 12.45 -0.12 0.47
C ILE A 104 13.57 -0.24 -0.59
N THR A 105 14.48 -1.17 -0.36
CA THR A 105 15.67 -1.41 -1.18
C THR A 105 15.87 -2.91 -1.37
N ALA A 106 16.75 -3.30 -2.28
CA ALA A 106 17.08 -4.72 -2.47
C ALA A 106 17.62 -5.39 -1.20
N ALA A 107 18.20 -4.63 -0.28
CA ALA A 107 18.76 -5.16 0.96
C ALA A 107 17.70 -5.50 2.02
N ASN A 108 16.56 -4.77 2.04
CA ASN A 108 15.53 -4.94 3.07
C ASN A 108 14.17 -5.43 2.55
N ALA A 109 14.00 -5.54 1.22
CA ALA A 109 12.70 -5.83 0.62
C ALA A 109 12.13 -7.19 1.04
N LEU A 110 12.93 -8.26 1.01
CA LEU A 110 12.47 -9.60 1.36
C LEU A 110 12.05 -9.68 2.83
N ASP A 111 12.87 -9.18 3.73
CA ASP A 111 12.59 -9.20 5.17
C ASP A 111 11.40 -8.31 5.50
N GLY A 112 11.30 -7.12 4.88
CA GLY A 112 10.18 -6.19 5.07
C GLY A 112 8.83 -6.74 4.58
N ILE A 113 8.83 -7.54 3.51
CA ILE A 113 7.63 -8.13 2.91
C ILE A 113 7.15 -9.38 3.66
N GLN A 114 8.08 -10.19 4.17
CA GLN A 114 7.78 -11.50 4.77
C GLN A 114 6.62 -11.52 5.78
N PRO A 115 6.48 -10.53 6.69
CA PRO A 115 5.43 -10.54 7.72
C PRO A 115 4.01 -10.32 7.19
N TYR A 116 3.83 -10.02 5.89
CA TYR A 116 2.56 -9.61 5.30
C TYR A 116 2.07 -10.62 4.28
N ALA A 117 0.75 -10.76 4.16
CA ALA A 117 0.11 -11.61 3.15
C ALA A 117 0.03 -10.92 1.78
N ILE A 118 -0.16 -9.60 1.79
CA ILE A 118 -0.35 -8.77 0.60
C ILE A 118 0.58 -7.57 0.67
N VAL A 119 1.17 -7.21 -0.46
CA VAL A 119 1.94 -5.98 -0.64
C VAL A 119 1.17 -5.08 -1.59
N ALA A 120 0.94 -3.84 -1.18
CA ALA A 120 0.27 -2.82 -1.96
C ALA A 120 1.28 -1.72 -2.33
N ASP A 121 1.50 -1.56 -3.62
CA ASP A 121 2.41 -0.58 -4.21
C ASP A 121 1.66 0.71 -4.53
N GLY A 122 1.91 1.76 -3.74
CA GLY A 122 1.46 3.12 -3.95
C GLY A 122 2.59 4.08 -4.33
N THR A 123 3.71 3.56 -4.84
CA THR A 123 4.89 4.35 -5.22
C THR A 123 4.74 4.99 -6.59
N ASP A 124 5.53 6.02 -6.84
CA ASP A 124 5.52 6.80 -8.08
C ASP A 124 6.77 6.58 -8.95
N ASN A 125 7.61 5.59 -8.61
CA ASN A 125 8.84 5.35 -9.36
C ASN A 125 8.99 3.88 -9.81
N PHE A 126 9.51 3.72 -11.02
CA PHE A 126 9.65 2.40 -11.65
C PHE A 126 10.64 1.49 -10.92
N ALA A 127 11.74 2.03 -10.38
CA ALA A 127 12.74 1.21 -9.69
C ALA A 127 12.14 0.44 -8.51
N THR A 128 11.36 1.13 -7.67
CA THR A 128 10.66 0.50 -6.55
C THR A 128 9.60 -0.49 -7.04
N ARG A 129 8.89 -0.18 -8.10
CA ARG A 129 7.84 -1.04 -8.67
C ARG A 129 8.39 -2.37 -9.17
N TYR A 130 9.52 -2.34 -9.90
CA TYR A 130 10.22 -3.57 -10.33
C TYR A 130 10.78 -4.35 -9.14
N LEU A 131 11.34 -3.65 -8.17
CA LEU A 131 11.85 -4.26 -6.93
C LEU A 131 10.74 -5.01 -6.17
N LEU A 132 9.58 -4.36 -5.98
CA LEU A 132 8.44 -4.97 -5.30
C LEU A 132 7.90 -6.19 -6.06
N ASN A 133 7.83 -6.11 -7.39
CA ASN A 133 7.45 -7.27 -8.21
C ASN A 133 8.39 -8.46 -7.96
N ASP A 134 9.69 -8.23 -8.04
CA ASP A 134 10.69 -9.29 -7.89
C ASP A 134 10.68 -9.85 -6.46
N ALA A 135 10.63 -8.99 -5.45
CA ALA A 135 10.58 -9.39 -4.05
C ALA A 135 9.29 -10.16 -3.71
N CYS A 136 8.13 -9.73 -4.21
CA CYS A 136 6.86 -10.43 -4.00
C CYS A 136 6.85 -11.81 -4.66
N HIS A 137 7.39 -11.92 -5.88
CA HIS A 137 7.54 -13.21 -6.56
C HIS A 137 8.40 -14.18 -5.74
N LEU A 138 9.58 -13.73 -5.32
CA LEU A 138 10.54 -14.54 -4.54
C LEU A 138 10.01 -14.90 -3.15
N ALA A 139 9.28 -13.99 -2.51
CA ALA A 139 8.70 -14.20 -1.17
C ALA A 139 7.36 -14.97 -1.18
N GLY A 140 6.82 -15.29 -2.35
CA GLY A 140 5.52 -15.96 -2.46
C GLY A 140 4.34 -15.09 -2.01
N LYS A 141 4.37 -13.76 -2.33
CA LYS A 141 3.37 -12.80 -1.88
C LYS A 141 2.57 -12.21 -3.05
N THR A 142 1.29 -11.90 -2.79
CA THR A 142 0.46 -11.16 -3.72
C THR A 142 0.88 -9.70 -3.75
N LEU A 143 1.12 -9.17 -4.96
CA LEU A 143 1.36 -7.75 -5.19
C LEU A 143 0.12 -7.10 -5.81
N VAL A 144 -0.36 -6.02 -5.18
CA VAL A 144 -1.36 -5.10 -5.74
C VAL A 144 -0.63 -3.83 -6.15
N SER A 145 -0.52 -3.57 -7.44
CA SER A 145 0.22 -2.42 -7.97
C SER A 145 -0.73 -1.38 -8.55
N GLY A 146 -0.64 -0.16 -8.04
CA GLY A 146 -1.35 1.02 -8.54
C GLY A 146 -0.41 2.01 -9.21
N ALA A 147 -0.86 2.63 -10.29
CA ALA A 147 -0.15 3.71 -10.98
C ALA A 147 -1.12 4.76 -11.48
N LEU A 148 -0.73 6.01 -11.41
CA LEU A 148 -1.46 7.14 -11.95
C LEU A 148 -0.52 8.02 -12.78
N LEU A 149 -0.97 8.41 -13.95
CA LEU A 149 -0.32 9.41 -14.77
C LEU A 149 -1.39 10.32 -15.38
N ARG A 150 -1.42 11.59 -14.99
CA ARG A 150 -2.45 12.55 -15.41
C ARG A 150 -3.86 12.05 -15.06
N PHE A 151 -4.69 11.68 -16.05
CA PHE A 151 -6.06 11.18 -15.90
C PHE A 151 -6.19 9.69 -16.19
N GLU A 152 -5.06 8.99 -16.34
CA GLU A 152 -5.03 7.55 -16.59
C GLU A 152 -4.53 6.81 -15.35
N GLY A 153 -5.22 5.74 -14.99
CA GLY A 153 -4.87 4.89 -13.86
C GLY A 153 -4.72 3.44 -14.30
N GLN A 154 -3.77 2.76 -13.69
CA GLN A 154 -3.59 1.32 -13.82
C GLN A 154 -3.69 0.69 -12.43
N LEU A 155 -4.41 -0.42 -12.34
CA LEU A 155 -4.49 -1.25 -11.16
C LEU A 155 -4.35 -2.71 -11.58
N SER A 156 -3.41 -3.41 -10.98
CA SER A 156 -3.15 -4.82 -11.29
C SER A 156 -2.86 -5.62 -10.02
N VAL A 157 -3.28 -6.88 -10.05
CA VAL A 157 -2.98 -7.85 -8.99
C VAL A 157 -2.08 -8.93 -9.58
N PHE A 158 -0.92 -9.12 -9.01
CA PHE A 158 0.07 -10.10 -9.45
C PHE A 158 0.23 -11.19 -8.39
N LYS A 159 0.07 -12.44 -8.84
CA LYS A 159 0.24 -13.64 -8.04
C LYS A 159 1.21 -14.61 -8.72
N SER A 160 2.27 -14.08 -9.30
CA SER A 160 3.21 -14.84 -10.12
C SER A 160 3.91 -16.00 -9.40
N HIS A 161 3.86 -16.02 -8.08
CA HIS A 161 4.31 -17.15 -7.25
C HIS A 161 3.37 -18.37 -7.31
N GLU A 162 2.13 -18.21 -7.81
CA GLU A 162 1.19 -19.32 -8.00
C GLU A 162 1.51 -20.14 -9.27
N GLY A 163 2.48 -19.71 -10.07
CA GLY A 163 3.02 -20.49 -11.19
C GLY A 163 2.41 -20.15 -12.54
N GLU A 164 2.32 -21.15 -13.42
CA GLU A 164 1.92 -20.97 -14.82
C GLU A 164 0.50 -20.37 -14.94
N GLY A 165 0.35 -19.39 -15.84
CA GLY A 165 -0.90 -18.65 -16.00
C GLY A 165 -1.01 -17.37 -15.16
N HIS A 166 -0.06 -17.14 -14.23
CA HIS A 166 -0.03 -15.95 -13.38
C HIS A 166 1.14 -15.02 -13.78
N PRO A 167 0.91 -14.04 -14.68
CA PRO A 167 1.96 -13.11 -15.09
C PRO A 167 2.42 -12.24 -13.92
N CYS A 168 3.68 -11.79 -13.98
CA CYS A 168 4.21 -10.76 -13.10
C CYS A 168 4.25 -9.40 -13.80
N TYR A 169 4.66 -8.35 -13.09
CA TYR A 169 4.80 -7.02 -13.68
C TYR A 169 5.77 -7.01 -14.87
N ARG A 170 6.89 -7.78 -14.81
CA ARG A 170 7.85 -7.89 -15.90
C ARG A 170 7.30 -8.63 -17.13
N CYS A 171 6.28 -9.47 -16.97
CA CYS A 171 5.63 -10.10 -18.13
C CYS A 171 4.86 -9.09 -18.97
N LEU A 172 4.31 -8.03 -18.34
CA LEU A 172 3.59 -6.94 -19.01
C LEU A 172 4.55 -5.83 -19.47
N PHE A 173 5.55 -5.54 -18.65
CA PHE A 173 6.54 -4.48 -18.86
C PHE A 173 7.94 -5.06 -18.69
N PRO A 174 8.52 -5.70 -19.74
CA PRO A 174 9.80 -6.41 -19.62
C PRO A 174 10.97 -5.52 -19.23
N GLU A 175 10.95 -4.28 -19.68
CA GLU A 175 12.01 -3.29 -19.45
C GLU A 175 11.46 -2.00 -18.86
N PRO A 176 12.18 -1.37 -17.93
CA PRO A 176 11.81 -0.04 -17.45
C PRO A 176 11.90 0.98 -18.58
N PRO A 177 11.04 2.03 -18.57
CA PRO A 177 11.13 3.09 -19.56
C PRO A 177 12.52 3.75 -19.52
N ALA A 178 12.97 4.24 -20.68
CA ALA A 178 14.25 4.94 -20.75
C ALA A 178 14.26 6.16 -19.81
N PRO A 179 15.40 6.48 -19.17
CA PRO A 179 15.47 7.62 -18.29
C PRO A 179 14.99 8.91 -18.98
N GLY A 180 14.09 9.67 -18.33
CA GLY A 180 13.50 10.91 -18.87
C GLY A 180 12.40 10.73 -19.93
N SER A 181 12.01 9.49 -20.28
CA SER A 181 10.94 9.26 -21.26
C SER A 181 9.52 9.36 -20.65
N VAL A 182 9.41 9.26 -19.34
CA VAL A 182 8.16 9.41 -18.60
C VAL A 182 8.33 10.50 -17.55
N PRO A 183 7.43 11.50 -17.49
CA PRO A 183 7.48 12.53 -16.47
C PRO A 183 7.34 11.93 -15.07
N SER A 184 8.02 12.49 -14.09
CA SER A 184 7.83 12.15 -12.67
C SER A 184 6.58 12.83 -12.12
N CYS A 185 6.04 12.31 -11.00
CA CYS A 185 4.90 12.95 -10.33
C CYS A 185 5.23 14.34 -9.74
N SER A 186 6.50 14.75 -9.79
CA SER A 186 6.99 16.07 -9.35
C SER A 186 7.11 17.08 -10.50
N GLU A 187 6.89 16.66 -11.71
CA GLU A 187 6.83 17.48 -12.94
C GLU A 187 5.37 17.61 -13.41
#